data_824d6a42a8bddabe6f3b92c74cf346e4
#
_entry.id   824d6a42a8bddabe6f3b92c74cf346e4
#
_cell.length_a   1.000
_cell.length_b   1.000
_cell.length_c   1.000
_cell.angle_alpha   90.00
_cell.angle_beta   90.00
_cell.angle_gamma   90.00
#
_symmetry.space_group_name_H-M   'P 1'
#
loop_
_entity.id
_entity.type
_entity.pdbx_description
1 polymer ?
#
loop_
_entity_poly.entity_id
_entity_poly.type
_entity_poly.pdbx_seq_one_letter_code
_entity_poly.pdbx_strand_id
1 'polypeptide(L)'
;MHAHGGGGHDFTECTEEAFRTAIAAHMKHGATSFFPTLSSSPFSEIRKAVDICEKLMAEPDSPILGLHVEGPYLNRKMAGEQFANQVKEVDVAEYTSLLESTDCIKRWDASPELPGALDFARYLKSKGIVGAVSHTEAEYDGIKEAYEAGFTHAAHFYNAMPGFHKRREYKYEGTVESVYLTDGMTIELIADGIHLPSTILKLAYKLKGVEH
;
A
#
# COMPACT_ATOMS: atom_id res chain seq x y z
N MET A 1 -8.30 -7.37 -2.79
CA MET A 1 -8.46 -6.84 -1.41
C MET A 1 -7.08 -6.77 -0.75
N HIS A 2 -6.79 -5.67 -0.05
CA HIS A 2 -5.62 -5.46 0.80
C HIS A 2 -5.92 -6.01 2.20
N ALA A 3 -5.11 -6.89 2.74
CA ALA A 3 -5.20 -7.36 4.12
C ALA A 3 -3.86 -7.94 4.60
N HIS A 4 -3.54 -7.73 5.88
CA HIS A 4 -2.30 -8.19 6.50
C HIS A 4 -2.38 -9.61 7.05
N GLY A 5 -3.58 -10.11 7.25
CA GLY A 5 -3.81 -11.46 7.78
C GLY A 5 -5.27 -11.73 8.03
N GLY A 6 -5.57 -12.84 8.67
CA GLY A 6 -6.91 -13.27 9.04
C GLY A 6 -6.90 -14.65 9.69
N GLY A 7 -8.01 -15.01 10.37
CA GLY A 7 -8.11 -16.33 10.99
C GLY A 7 -7.08 -16.63 12.08
N GLY A 8 -6.50 -15.58 12.68
CA GLY A 8 -5.45 -15.69 13.70
C GLY A 8 -4.02 -15.75 13.17
N HIS A 9 -3.81 -15.53 11.88
CA HIS A 9 -2.49 -15.50 11.24
C HIS A 9 -2.24 -14.18 10.52
N ASP A 10 -0.95 -13.81 10.40
CA ASP A 10 -0.44 -12.66 9.67
C ASP A 10 0.48 -13.12 8.52
N PHE A 11 0.46 -12.41 7.38
CA PHE A 11 1.30 -12.77 6.24
C PHE A 11 2.80 -12.56 6.50
N THR A 12 3.18 -11.72 7.46
CA THR A 12 4.57 -11.56 7.92
C THR A 12 5.13 -12.79 8.65
N GLU A 13 4.29 -13.75 9.02
CA GLU A 13 4.76 -15.06 9.51
C GLU A 13 5.53 -15.83 8.43
N CYS A 14 5.35 -15.48 7.16
CA CYS A 14 6.01 -16.09 6.00
C CYS A 14 5.93 -17.62 6.02
N THR A 15 4.74 -18.16 6.30
CA THR A 15 4.43 -19.59 6.25
C THR A 15 3.26 -19.86 5.32
N GLU A 16 3.28 -21.01 4.62
CA GLU A 16 2.18 -21.39 3.74
C GLU A 16 0.87 -21.55 4.52
N GLU A 17 0.93 -22.05 5.75
CA GLU A 17 -0.21 -22.20 6.63
C GLU A 17 -0.87 -20.85 6.94
N ALA A 18 -0.07 -19.83 7.29
CA ALA A 18 -0.57 -18.48 7.56
C ALA A 18 -1.28 -17.89 6.34
N PHE A 19 -0.67 -18.01 5.14
CA PHE A 19 -1.27 -17.53 3.90
C PHE A 19 -2.61 -18.21 3.62
N ARG A 20 -2.66 -19.55 3.65
CA ARG A 20 -3.90 -20.30 3.40
C ARG A 20 -4.99 -19.99 4.40
N THR A 21 -4.66 -19.92 5.69
CA THR A 21 -5.63 -19.67 6.74
C THR A 21 -6.20 -18.25 6.65
N ALA A 22 -5.34 -17.25 6.46
CA ALA A 22 -5.77 -15.87 6.33
C ALA A 22 -6.66 -15.67 5.10
N ILE A 23 -6.26 -16.18 3.94
CA ILE A 23 -7.03 -16.08 2.70
C ILE A 23 -8.38 -16.78 2.84
N ALA A 24 -8.41 -18.01 3.38
CA ALA A 24 -9.64 -18.75 3.58
C ALA A 24 -10.61 -18.04 4.54
N ALA A 25 -10.11 -17.35 5.56
CA ALA A 25 -10.93 -16.56 6.45
C ALA A 25 -11.69 -15.45 5.72
N HIS A 26 -11.00 -14.72 4.82
CA HIS A 26 -11.63 -13.65 4.03
C HIS A 26 -12.56 -14.18 2.93
N MET A 27 -12.19 -15.29 2.28
CA MET A 27 -13.05 -15.91 1.26
C MET A 27 -14.40 -16.34 1.80
N LYS A 28 -14.48 -16.80 3.05
CA LYS A 28 -15.75 -17.12 3.73
C LYS A 28 -16.70 -15.93 3.83
N HIS A 29 -16.16 -14.71 3.74
CA HIS A 29 -16.91 -13.45 3.82
C HIS A 29 -17.03 -12.75 2.45
N GLY A 30 -16.78 -13.47 1.36
CA GLY A 30 -17.04 -13.01 0.00
C GLY A 30 -15.85 -12.36 -0.72
N ALA A 31 -14.64 -12.42 -0.17
CA ALA A 31 -13.46 -11.99 -0.90
C ALA A 31 -13.14 -13.00 -2.02
N THR A 32 -13.18 -12.54 -3.27
CA THR A 32 -12.94 -13.38 -4.46
C THR A 32 -11.57 -13.16 -5.08
N SER A 33 -10.90 -12.06 -4.73
CA SER A 33 -9.58 -11.68 -5.25
C SER A 33 -8.76 -11.06 -4.13
N PHE A 34 -7.48 -11.45 -4.03
CA PHE A 34 -6.67 -11.16 -2.89
C PHE A 34 -5.26 -10.68 -3.26
N PHE A 35 -4.78 -9.70 -2.51
CA PHE A 35 -3.38 -9.33 -2.43
C PHE A 35 -2.92 -9.57 -0.99
N PRO A 36 -2.30 -10.73 -0.66
CA PRO A 36 -1.61 -10.85 0.61
C PRO A 36 -0.65 -9.68 0.79
N THR A 37 -0.77 -8.99 1.93
CA THR A 37 -0.05 -7.74 2.18
C THR A 37 0.96 -7.92 3.30
N LEU A 38 2.23 -7.64 3.00
CA LEU A 38 3.28 -7.58 4.01
C LEU A 38 3.43 -6.15 4.52
N SER A 39 3.34 -5.97 5.82
CA SER A 39 3.84 -4.76 6.49
C SER A 39 5.35 -4.66 6.33
N SER A 40 5.93 -3.49 6.62
CA SER A 40 7.38 -3.25 6.55
C SER A 40 8.18 -4.41 7.15
N SER A 41 8.88 -5.14 6.30
CA SER A 41 9.60 -6.37 6.63
C SER A 41 11.02 -6.36 6.04
N PRO A 42 11.95 -7.14 6.60
CA PRO A 42 13.24 -7.37 5.95
C PRO A 42 13.09 -7.98 4.57
N PHE A 43 13.96 -7.61 3.63
CA PHE A 43 13.90 -8.15 2.25
C PHE A 43 14.01 -9.68 2.18
N SER A 44 14.67 -10.32 3.14
CA SER A 44 14.71 -11.78 3.26
C SER A 44 13.34 -12.40 3.54
N GLU A 45 12.47 -11.70 4.28
CA GLU A 45 11.10 -12.13 4.54
C GLU A 45 10.19 -11.84 3.34
N ILE A 46 10.38 -10.69 2.69
CA ILE A 46 9.65 -10.38 1.45
C ILE A 46 9.95 -11.47 0.39
N ARG A 47 11.18 -11.92 0.23
CA ARG A 47 11.53 -13.01 -0.69
C ARG A 47 10.84 -14.33 -0.34
N LYS A 48 10.80 -14.70 0.95
CA LYS A 48 10.05 -15.89 1.39
C LYS A 48 8.56 -15.80 1.08
N ALA A 49 7.98 -14.62 1.29
CA ALA A 49 6.58 -14.39 0.98
C ALA A 49 6.30 -14.43 -0.52
N VAL A 50 7.24 -13.96 -1.36
CA VAL A 50 7.19 -14.11 -2.81
C VAL A 50 7.14 -15.58 -3.19
N ASP A 51 8.06 -16.42 -2.68
CA ASP A 51 8.11 -17.85 -2.99
C ASP A 51 6.80 -18.57 -2.62
N ILE A 52 6.22 -18.23 -1.45
CA ILE A 52 4.93 -18.77 -1.01
C ILE A 52 3.81 -18.30 -1.93
N CYS A 53 3.78 -17.00 -2.23
CA CYS A 53 2.74 -16.40 -3.05
C CYS A 53 2.74 -16.99 -4.47
N GLU A 54 3.90 -17.11 -5.11
CA GLU A 54 4.05 -17.74 -6.42
C GLU A 54 3.55 -19.19 -6.44
N LYS A 55 3.93 -19.97 -5.41
CA LYS A 55 3.45 -21.34 -5.25
C LYS A 55 1.93 -21.40 -5.17
N LEU A 56 1.32 -20.56 -4.32
CA LEU A 56 -0.12 -20.57 -4.12
C LEU A 56 -0.88 -19.98 -5.33
N MET A 57 -0.32 -19.01 -6.03
CA MET A 57 -0.89 -18.48 -7.28
C MET A 57 -0.96 -19.51 -8.41
N ALA A 58 -0.02 -20.45 -8.43
CA ALA A 58 0.02 -21.50 -9.45
C ALA A 58 -1.04 -22.61 -9.23
N GLU A 59 -1.74 -22.60 -8.10
CA GLU A 59 -2.79 -23.58 -7.84
C GLU A 59 -4.07 -23.26 -8.65
N PRO A 60 -4.82 -24.29 -9.06
CA PRO A 60 -6.12 -24.08 -9.71
C PRO A 60 -7.06 -23.26 -8.81
N ASP A 61 -7.78 -22.32 -9.42
CA ASP A 61 -8.77 -21.47 -8.74
C ASP A 61 -8.20 -20.60 -7.61
N SER A 62 -6.90 -20.32 -7.62
CA SER A 62 -6.27 -19.43 -6.64
C SER A 62 -6.90 -18.04 -6.66
N PRO A 63 -7.31 -17.49 -5.51
CA PRO A 63 -7.83 -16.12 -5.40
C PRO A 63 -6.72 -15.07 -5.38
N ILE A 64 -5.44 -15.49 -5.35
CA ILE A 64 -4.29 -14.58 -5.22
C ILE A 64 -3.97 -13.96 -6.58
N LEU A 65 -3.97 -12.63 -6.66
CA LEU A 65 -3.62 -11.87 -7.86
C LEU A 65 -2.16 -11.45 -7.89
N GLY A 66 -1.46 -11.53 -6.76
CA GLY A 66 -0.09 -11.12 -6.55
C GLY A 66 0.18 -10.73 -5.11
N LEU A 67 1.42 -10.41 -4.80
CA LEU A 67 1.84 -9.91 -3.50
C LEU A 67 1.75 -8.38 -3.47
N HIS A 68 1.29 -7.85 -2.35
CA HIS A 68 1.36 -6.43 -2.00
C HIS A 68 2.42 -6.22 -0.93
N VAL A 69 3.33 -5.29 -1.17
CA VAL A 69 4.39 -4.91 -0.23
C VAL A 69 4.11 -3.49 0.28
N GLU A 70 3.75 -3.37 1.55
CA GLU A 70 3.52 -2.09 2.21
C GLU A 70 4.77 -1.64 2.97
N GLY A 71 5.54 -0.77 2.37
CA GLY A 71 6.87 -0.37 2.85
C GLY A 71 7.99 -1.32 2.35
N PRO A 72 9.17 -1.33 2.95
CA PRO A 72 9.63 -0.56 4.12
C PRO A 72 9.98 0.91 3.85
N TYR A 73 9.81 1.40 2.64
CA TYR A 73 10.15 2.77 2.21
C TYR A 73 9.06 3.77 2.64
N LEU A 74 8.91 3.95 3.95
CA LEU A 74 7.86 4.78 4.56
C LEU A 74 8.44 5.91 5.40
N ASN A 75 7.67 7.01 5.52
CA ASN A 75 8.02 8.10 6.41
C ASN A 75 7.92 7.64 7.87
N ARG A 76 9.05 7.64 8.56
CA ARG A 76 9.16 7.17 9.94
C ARG A 76 8.22 7.88 10.92
N LYS A 77 7.90 9.15 10.66
CA LYS A 77 6.96 9.91 11.48
C LYS A 77 5.50 9.44 11.32
N MET A 78 5.19 8.89 10.15
CA MET A 78 3.85 8.41 9.78
C MET A 78 3.75 6.89 9.85
N ALA A 79 4.74 6.21 10.41
CA ALA A 79 4.84 4.74 10.42
C ALA A 79 3.61 4.05 11.05
N GLY A 80 2.94 4.68 12.05
CA GLY A 80 1.76 4.10 12.68
C GLY A 80 2.06 2.73 13.28
N GLU A 81 1.28 1.73 12.89
CA GLU A 81 1.42 0.32 13.31
C GLU A 81 2.52 -0.45 12.55
N GLN A 82 3.20 0.19 11.58
CA GLN A 82 4.33 -0.44 10.88
C GLN A 82 5.49 -0.70 11.86
N PHE A 83 6.25 -1.75 11.60
CA PHE A 83 7.44 -2.06 12.38
C PHE A 83 8.50 -0.96 12.21
N ALA A 84 8.50 0.03 13.08
CA ALA A 84 9.30 1.25 12.96
C ALA A 84 10.81 0.99 12.81
N ASN A 85 11.32 -0.15 13.29
CA ASN A 85 12.70 -0.60 13.11
C ASN A 85 12.98 -1.16 11.72
N GLN A 86 11.96 -1.46 10.92
CA GLN A 86 12.06 -1.94 9.54
C GLN A 86 11.87 -0.81 8.52
N VAL A 87 11.26 0.31 8.91
CA VAL A 87 11.08 1.48 8.05
C VAL A 87 12.42 2.13 7.73
N LYS A 88 12.69 2.34 6.44
CA LYS A 88 13.96 2.85 5.93
C LYS A 88 13.81 3.70 4.67
N GLU A 89 14.90 4.33 4.25
CA GLU A 89 15.01 5.05 2.98
C GLU A 89 15.01 4.08 1.78
N VAL A 90 14.72 4.62 0.60
CA VAL A 90 14.67 3.84 -0.64
C VAL A 90 16.07 3.33 -1.00
N ASP A 91 16.19 2.04 -1.25
CA ASP A 91 17.41 1.39 -1.69
C ASP A 91 17.22 0.80 -3.11
N VAL A 92 17.92 1.40 -4.07
CA VAL A 92 17.82 1.02 -5.49
C VAL A 92 18.27 -0.43 -5.72
N ALA A 93 19.33 -0.87 -5.08
CA ALA A 93 19.88 -2.21 -5.28
C ALA A 93 18.93 -3.29 -4.74
N GLU A 94 18.27 -3.01 -3.62
CA GLU A 94 17.32 -3.95 -3.01
C GLU A 94 16.07 -4.14 -3.88
N TYR A 95 15.37 -3.05 -4.25
CA TYR A 95 14.14 -3.19 -5.01
C TYR A 95 14.39 -3.69 -6.44
N THR A 96 15.48 -3.27 -7.10
CA THR A 96 15.79 -3.77 -8.44
C THR A 96 16.10 -5.27 -8.39
N SER A 97 16.97 -5.70 -7.47
CA SER A 97 17.30 -7.13 -7.31
C SER A 97 16.07 -8.00 -7.03
N LEU A 98 15.10 -7.49 -6.26
CA LEU A 98 13.87 -8.23 -5.98
C LEU A 98 12.95 -8.26 -7.21
N LEU A 99 12.68 -7.11 -7.81
CA LEU A 99 11.73 -6.99 -8.92
C LEU A 99 12.28 -7.55 -10.26
N GLU A 100 13.57 -7.83 -10.36
CA GLU A 100 14.15 -8.58 -11.48
C GLU A 100 14.04 -10.10 -11.28
N SER A 101 13.81 -10.56 -10.05
CA SER A 101 13.72 -11.99 -9.73
C SER A 101 12.30 -12.54 -9.73
N THR A 102 11.26 -11.71 -9.76
CA THR A 102 9.85 -12.14 -9.65
C THR A 102 8.89 -11.19 -10.35
N ASP A 103 7.81 -11.73 -10.89
CA ASP A 103 6.64 -11.00 -11.37
C ASP A 103 5.47 -11.07 -10.38
N CYS A 104 5.67 -11.67 -9.19
CA CYS A 104 4.62 -11.88 -8.20
C CYS A 104 4.16 -10.58 -7.53
N ILE A 105 5.05 -9.60 -7.36
CA ILE A 105 4.71 -8.31 -6.73
C ILE A 105 3.89 -7.47 -7.71
N LYS A 106 2.66 -7.15 -7.34
CA LYS A 106 1.73 -6.37 -8.17
C LYS A 106 1.42 -4.99 -7.63
N ARG A 107 1.69 -4.77 -6.34
CA ARG A 107 1.55 -3.47 -5.71
C ARG A 107 2.67 -3.25 -4.70
N TRP A 108 3.15 -2.00 -4.63
CA TRP A 108 4.14 -1.58 -3.65
C TRP A 108 3.86 -0.17 -3.15
N ASP A 109 3.75 -0.04 -1.84
CA ASP A 109 3.44 1.23 -1.19
C ASP A 109 4.71 1.90 -0.67
N ALA A 110 4.81 3.23 -0.85
CA ALA A 110 5.91 4.03 -0.33
C ALA A 110 5.47 5.47 -0.01
N SER A 111 6.28 6.16 0.78
CA SER A 111 6.11 7.59 1.05
C SER A 111 6.85 8.41 0.01
N PRO A 112 6.13 9.21 -0.80
CA PRO A 112 6.72 9.88 -1.97
C PRO A 112 7.75 10.95 -1.64
N GLU A 113 7.73 11.49 -0.42
CA GLU A 113 8.67 12.50 0.06
C GLU A 113 10.07 11.94 0.39
N LEU A 114 10.26 10.63 0.41
CA LEU A 114 11.56 10.03 0.68
C LEU A 114 12.53 10.23 -0.48
N PRO A 115 13.82 10.47 -0.19
CA PRO A 115 14.84 10.49 -1.23
C PRO A 115 14.81 9.22 -2.09
N GLY A 116 14.72 9.38 -3.42
CA GLY A 116 14.67 8.26 -4.37
C GLY A 116 13.28 7.67 -4.60
N ALA A 117 12.24 8.08 -3.86
CA ALA A 117 10.89 7.51 -4.00
C ALA A 117 10.26 7.77 -5.38
N LEU A 118 10.51 8.93 -5.98
CA LEU A 118 10.00 9.23 -7.33
C LEU A 118 10.67 8.37 -8.41
N ASP A 119 11.96 8.05 -8.27
CA ASP A 119 12.63 7.12 -9.19
C ASP A 119 12.14 5.69 -8.97
N PHE A 120 11.89 5.30 -7.74
CA PHE A 120 11.23 4.03 -7.41
C PHE A 120 9.84 3.94 -8.07
N ALA A 121 9.01 4.99 -7.98
CA ALA A 121 7.70 5.03 -8.64
C ALA A 121 7.80 4.83 -10.16
N ARG A 122 8.76 5.51 -10.82
CA ARG A 122 9.03 5.34 -12.26
C ARG A 122 9.42 3.91 -12.59
N TYR A 123 10.23 3.29 -11.73
CA TYR A 123 10.64 1.90 -11.90
C TYR A 123 9.44 0.93 -11.75
N LEU A 124 8.61 1.09 -10.72
CA LEU A 124 7.37 0.31 -10.55
C LEU A 124 6.48 0.43 -11.78
N LYS A 125 6.23 1.66 -12.24
CA LYS A 125 5.44 1.93 -13.44
C LYS A 125 6.00 1.22 -14.68
N SER A 126 7.33 1.21 -14.86
CA SER A 126 7.98 0.52 -15.99
C SER A 126 7.80 -1.01 -15.95
N LYS A 127 7.57 -1.57 -14.77
CA LYS A 127 7.31 -3.00 -14.53
C LYS A 127 5.80 -3.34 -14.53
N GLY A 128 4.92 -2.35 -14.69
CA GLY A 128 3.46 -2.55 -14.60
C GLY A 128 2.98 -2.85 -13.17
N ILE A 129 3.75 -2.43 -12.17
CA ILE A 129 3.40 -2.59 -10.75
C ILE A 129 2.69 -1.33 -10.27
N VAL A 130 1.60 -1.49 -9.52
CA VAL A 130 0.88 -0.36 -8.93
C VAL A 130 1.73 0.24 -7.80
N GLY A 131 2.20 1.46 -8.00
CA GLY A 131 2.78 2.27 -6.92
C GLY A 131 1.68 2.99 -6.15
N ALA A 132 1.69 2.87 -4.82
CA ALA A 132 0.74 3.58 -3.99
C ALA A 132 1.45 4.49 -2.96
N VAL A 133 0.86 5.67 -2.71
CA VAL A 133 1.29 6.53 -1.62
C VAL A 133 0.67 6.04 -0.31
N SER A 134 1.49 5.90 0.71
CA SER A 134 1.07 5.52 2.05
C SER A 134 1.99 6.11 3.12
N HIS A 135 1.52 6.20 4.37
CA HIS A 135 2.32 6.65 5.52
C HIS A 135 3.13 7.92 5.23
N THR A 136 2.49 8.97 4.73
CA THR A 136 3.13 10.13 4.12
C THR A 136 2.62 11.45 4.71
N GLU A 137 3.48 12.46 4.74
CA GLU A 137 3.14 13.87 5.02
C GLU A 137 3.14 14.72 3.74
N ALA A 138 3.22 14.12 2.55
CA ALA A 138 3.29 14.87 1.29
C ALA A 138 2.06 15.76 1.08
N GLU A 139 2.31 17.00 0.73
CA GLU A 139 1.31 18.01 0.37
C GLU A 139 1.09 18.04 -1.15
N TYR A 140 0.32 18.99 -1.65
CA TYR A 140 -0.20 18.99 -3.01
C TYR A 140 0.87 18.85 -4.09
N ASP A 141 1.92 19.65 -4.04
CA ASP A 141 2.99 19.58 -5.06
C ASP A 141 3.70 18.23 -5.02
N GLY A 142 3.97 17.69 -3.82
CA GLY A 142 4.59 16.37 -3.66
C GLY A 142 3.70 15.22 -4.14
N ILE A 143 2.40 15.28 -3.90
CA ILE A 143 1.44 14.28 -4.39
C ILE A 143 1.30 14.35 -5.92
N LYS A 144 1.30 15.56 -6.48
CA LYS A 144 1.27 15.76 -7.93
C LYS A 144 2.52 15.17 -8.60
N GLU A 145 3.70 15.48 -8.07
CA GLU A 145 4.96 14.91 -8.58
C GLU A 145 4.98 13.39 -8.44
N ALA A 146 4.47 12.86 -7.33
CA ALA A 146 4.34 11.42 -7.09
C ALA A 146 3.44 10.75 -8.13
N TYR A 147 2.31 11.36 -8.45
CA TYR A 147 1.39 10.87 -9.47
C TYR A 147 2.03 10.85 -10.86
N GLU A 148 2.69 11.94 -11.25
CA GLU A 148 3.42 12.04 -12.51
C GLU A 148 4.53 10.98 -12.61
N ALA A 149 5.21 10.70 -11.50
CA ALA A 149 6.25 9.68 -11.42
C ALA A 149 5.70 8.25 -11.53
N GLY A 150 4.46 7.99 -11.08
CA GLY A 150 3.86 6.66 -11.21
C GLY A 150 3.15 6.11 -9.96
N PHE A 151 3.08 6.88 -8.88
CA PHE A 151 2.19 6.55 -7.76
C PHE A 151 0.74 6.90 -8.14
N THR A 152 -0.05 5.91 -8.49
CA THR A 152 -1.40 6.12 -9.02
C THR A 152 -2.51 5.77 -8.04
N HIS A 153 -2.15 5.35 -6.83
CA HIS A 153 -3.06 4.89 -5.80
C HIS A 153 -2.70 5.48 -4.45
N ALA A 154 -3.70 5.67 -3.57
CA ALA A 154 -3.49 6.04 -2.18
C ALA A 154 -4.02 4.92 -1.27
N ALA A 155 -3.11 4.30 -0.52
CA ALA A 155 -3.41 3.19 0.36
C ALA A 155 -4.19 3.64 1.60
N HIS A 156 -5.10 2.79 2.10
CA HIS A 156 -5.88 3.03 3.34
C HIS A 156 -6.17 4.52 3.60
N PHE A 157 -6.70 5.18 2.57
CA PHE A 157 -6.87 6.63 2.50
C PHE A 157 -7.48 7.21 3.77
N TYR A 158 -6.99 8.34 4.24
CA TYR A 158 -7.15 8.98 5.55
C TYR A 158 -6.27 8.41 6.68
N ASN A 159 -5.80 7.19 6.59
CA ASN A 159 -4.99 6.60 7.65
C ASN A 159 -3.50 6.85 7.38
N ALA A 160 -2.75 7.18 8.44
CA ALA A 160 -1.33 7.52 8.36
C ALA A 160 -0.99 8.61 7.33
N MET A 161 -1.88 9.59 7.17
CA MET A 161 -1.69 10.78 6.33
C MET A 161 -2.47 11.98 6.90
N PRO A 162 -1.90 13.21 6.86
CA PRO A 162 -2.57 14.38 7.37
C PRO A 162 -3.68 14.85 6.42
N GLY A 163 -4.75 15.38 6.99
CA GLY A 163 -5.70 16.25 6.30
C GLY A 163 -5.37 17.72 6.53
N PHE A 164 -6.31 18.60 6.13
CA PHE A 164 -6.23 20.02 6.33
C PHE A 164 -5.84 20.39 7.76
N HIS A 165 -4.78 21.17 7.90
CA HIS A 165 -4.19 21.46 9.21
C HIS A 165 -3.67 22.89 9.32
N LYS A 166 -3.24 23.25 10.53
CA LYS A 166 -2.67 24.55 10.84
C LYS A 166 -1.21 24.40 11.27
N ARG A 167 -0.30 25.18 10.65
CA ARG A 167 1.08 25.38 11.10
C ARG A 167 1.28 26.83 11.49
N ARG A 168 1.48 27.10 12.78
CA ARG A 168 1.46 28.43 13.36
C ARG A 168 0.13 29.15 13.04
N GLU A 169 0.17 30.29 12.33
CA GLU A 169 -1.02 31.08 11.95
C GLU A 169 -1.60 30.71 10.58
N TYR A 170 -0.90 29.90 9.79
CA TYR A 170 -1.27 29.58 8.42
C TYR A 170 -1.99 28.23 8.31
N LYS A 171 -2.86 28.14 7.33
CA LYS A 171 -3.59 26.92 6.97
C LYS A 171 -2.89 26.24 5.80
N TYR A 172 -2.88 24.92 5.85
CA TYR A 172 -2.27 24.05 4.82
C TYR A 172 -3.20 22.90 4.51
N GLU A 173 -3.20 22.48 3.26
CA GLU A 173 -3.73 21.22 2.85
C GLU A 173 -2.84 20.09 3.39
N GLY A 174 -3.41 18.92 3.53
CA GLY A 174 -2.64 17.70 3.80
C GLY A 174 -2.67 16.78 2.61
N THR A 175 -2.15 15.57 2.80
CA THR A 175 -2.18 14.50 1.80
C THR A 175 -3.60 14.19 1.36
N VAL A 176 -4.56 14.23 2.27
CA VAL A 176 -5.97 13.91 1.97
C VAL A 176 -6.55 14.84 0.90
N GLU A 177 -6.43 16.15 1.08
CA GLU A 177 -6.92 17.13 0.11
C GLU A 177 -6.15 17.02 -1.20
N SER A 178 -4.86 16.79 -1.13
CA SER A 178 -3.96 16.66 -2.28
C SER A 178 -4.35 15.48 -3.17
N VAL A 179 -4.66 14.33 -2.59
CA VAL A 179 -5.15 13.14 -3.30
C VAL A 179 -6.52 13.38 -3.93
N TYR A 180 -7.42 14.08 -3.23
CA TYR A 180 -8.72 14.45 -3.83
C TYR A 180 -8.58 15.35 -5.06
N LEU A 181 -7.61 16.27 -5.05
CA LEU A 181 -7.36 17.21 -6.15
C LEU A 181 -6.52 16.59 -7.30
N THR A 182 -6.03 15.37 -7.12
CA THR A 182 -5.30 14.63 -8.17
C THR A 182 -6.28 13.69 -8.88
N ASP A 183 -6.86 14.12 -10.00
CA ASP A 183 -7.99 13.46 -10.66
C ASP A 183 -7.65 12.03 -11.07
N GLY A 184 -6.65 11.56 -11.45
CA GLY A 184 -6.41 10.16 -11.86
C GLY A 184 -5.98 9.23 -10.73
N MET A 185 -5.79 9.74 -9.50
CA MET A 185 -5.34 8.93 -8.38
C MET A 185 -6.53 8.19 -7.76
N THR A 186 -6.42 6.87 -7.70
CA THR A 186 -7.41 5.99 -7.04
C THR A 186 -7.15 5.91 -5.54
N ILE A 187 -8.18 5.55 -4.78
CA ILE A 187 -8.09 5.41 -3.32
C ILE A 187 -8.62 4.05 -2.87
N GLU A 188 -8.10 3.53 -1.77
CA GLU A 188 -8.75 2.46 -1.03
C GLU A 188 -9.14 2.93 0.36
N LEU A 189 -10.26 2.42 0.88
CA LEU A 189 -10.85 2.82 2.16
C LEU A 189 -10.98 1.61 3.07
N ILE A 190 -10.62 1.76 4.35
CA ILE A 190 -10.90 0.75 5.36
C ILE A 190 -12.35 0.98 5.85
N ALA A 191 -13.27 0.17 5.34
CA ALA A 191 -14.71 0.32 5.55
C ALA A 191 -15.25 -0.62 6.66
N ASP A 192 -14.46 -0.89 7.68
CA ASP A 192 -14.78 -1.79 8.80
C ASP A 192 -15.70 -1.16 9.87
N GLY A 193 -16.04 0.12 9.72
CA GLY A 193 -16.85 0.88 10.67
C GLY A 193 -16.08 1.38 11.91
N ILE A 194 -14.76 1.16 11.97
CA ILE A 194 -13.87 1.58 13.06
C ILE A 194 -12.93 2.67 12.57
N HIS A 195 -12.19 2.41 11.48
CA HIS A 195 -11.19 3.34 10.95
C HIS A 195 -11.81 4.61 10.37
N LEU A 196 -12.91 4.48 9.64
CA LEU A 196 -13.58 5.61 9.01
C LEU A 196 -15.07 5.66 9.38
N PRO A 197 -15.57 6.82 9.83
CA PRO A 197 -17.01 7.00 10.02
C PRO A 197 -17.73 7.00 8.66
N SER A 198 -18.99 6.58 8.66
CA SER A 198 -19.81 6.48 7.44
C SER A 198 -19.94 7.80 6.68
N THR A 199 -19.80 8.94 7.36
CA THR A 199 -19.83 10.28 6.74
C THR A 199 -18.60 10.52 5.85
N ILE A 200 -17.43 10.03 6.27
CA ILE A 200 -16.21 10.12 5.48
C ILE A 200 -16.27 9.16 4.28
N LEU A 201 -16.77 7.93 4.46
CA LEU A 201 -16.98 7.00 3.35
C LEU A 201 -17.92 7.62 2.28
N LYS A 202 -19.00 8.30 2.70
CA LYS A 202 -19.91 9.01 1.78
C LYS A 202 -19.22 10.19 1.09
N LEU A 203 -18.35 10.93 1.81
CA LEU A 203 -17.60 12.04 1.23
C LEU A 203 -16.61 11.53 0.16
N ALA A 204 -15.85 10.50 0.48
CA ALA A 204 -14.91 9.87 -0.44
C ALA A 204 -15.62 9.38 -1.72
N TYR A 205 -16.73 8.65 -1.57
CA TYR A 205 -17.55 8.23 -2.69
C TYR A 205 -18.08 9.40 -3.55
N LYS A 206 -18.49 10.49 -2.89
CA LYS A 206 -19.01 11.67 -3.61
C LYS A 206 -17.93 12.39 -4.42
N LEU A 207 -16.70 12.40 -3.95
CA LEU A 207 -15.58 13.13 -4.58
C LEU A 207 -14.84 12.28 -5.62
N LYS A 208 -14.65 10.99 -5.37
CA LYS A 208 -13.92 10.07 -6.26
C LYS A 208 -14.82 9.17 -7.10
N GLY A 209 -16.06 8.94 -6.70
CA GLY A 209 -16.96 8.02 -7.40
C GLY A 209 -16.59 6.56 -7.17
N VAL A 210 -17.00 5.68 -8.09
CA VAL A 210 -16.75 4.23 -8.04
C VAL A 210 -15.53 3.80 -8.85
N GLU A 211 -14.96 4.68 -9.65
CA GLU A 211 -13.87 4.38 -10.58
C GLU A 211 -12.49 4.82 -10.07
N HIS A 212 -12.47 5.53 -8.93
CA HIS A 212 -11.22 6.10 -8.39
C HIS A 212 -10.99 5.77 -6.91
#